data_11823d84d5af8184160641fe96873c31
#
_entry.id   11823d84d5af8184160641fe96873c31
#
_cell.length_a   1.000
_cell.length_b   1.000
_cell.length_c   1.000
_cell.angle_alpha   90.00
_cell.angle_beta   90.00
_cell.angle_gamma   90.00
#
_symmetry.space_group_name_H-M   'P 1'
#
loop_
_entity.id
_entity.type
_entity.pdbx_description
1 polymer ?
#
loop_
_entity_poly.entity_id
_entity_poly.type
_entity_poly.pdbx_seq_one_letter_code
_entity_poly.pdbx_strand_id
1 'polypeptide(L)'
;MSTNQKTRSASQQSRSTAKKKKKKTLLQRVLGGSSKTAARPAAKQAAPRQGSRPAAQSGAARPSAEEIARRREAAARQAKLQQQAASDQLNAAAQSLPEEVFNTTQQTRKERTPEEKKRIAMRKKSATRSKEREKEAKKASNRPTVTYTQPSPFNLNKLLLQLTVVIAVVLAVVIGLSVFFKVDRVVVYGNKAYSAWTVQEASGIEGGENLLSFGRTRACGKIITALPYVKNVRIGINLPDTVNIYIEEFDVSYAVESTDGIWWLMTSNGKITEQIDKYAAGSYTKITGIQLDNPSVGSQAKAKENLVQEDVPGETGDPLAGTEATAPVITVTANDRLQAALLILESLELNDIVGEVSSVNVTSLFNLELMYGQRYQVKLGDTSQMDYKISMMKKSVAQLNDYQTGILDVSFTTWPDEPFYTPLA
;
A
#
# COMPACT_ATOMS: atom_id res chain seq x y z
N MET A 1 10.93 73.70 8.96
CA MET A 1 12.26 73.80 8.32
C MET A 1 12.67 72.37 8.01
N SER A 2 12.40 71.93 6.83
CA SER A 2 13.36 71.74 5.70
C SER A 2 14.35 70.62 6.03
N THR A 3 14.55 69.61 5.28
CA THR A 3 14.54 69.27 3.84
C THR A 3 14.81 67.79 3.72
N ASN A 4 14.04 66.98 3.05
CA ASN A 4 14.15 66.48 1.68
C ASN A 4 15.55 66.03 1.25
N GLN A 5 15.73 64.70 1.05
CA GLN A 5 16.45 64.20 -0.13
C GLN A 5 16.13 62.74 -0.49
N LYS A 6 15.68 62.63 -1.68
CA LYS A 6 15.44 61.52 -2.56
C LYS A 6 16.77 61.02 -3.14
N THR A 7 17.02 59.75 -3.23
CA THR A 7 17.84 59.17 -4.33
C THR A 7 17.27 57.84 -4.83
N ARG A 8 17.04 57.88 -6.14
CA ARG A 8 16.74 56.77 -7.06
C ARG A 8 18.01 56.00 -7.40
N SER A 9 17.89 54.71 -7.68
CA SER A 9 18.55 54.00 -8.80
C SER A 9 17.96 52.59 -8.81
N ALA A 10 17.18 52.26 -9.82
CA ALA A 10 17.49 51.82 -11.17
C ALA A 10 18.01 50.34 -11.20
N SER A 11 17.07 49.50 -11.61
CA SER A 11 17.08 48.44 -12.60
C SER A 11 18.36 47.64 -12.85
N GLN A 12 18.25 46.35 -12.77
CA GLN A 12 18.75 45.47 -13.85
C GLN A 12 17.95 44.15 -13.91
N GLN A 13 17.27 44.01 -15.04
CA GLN A 13 16.71 42.75 -15.56
C GLN A 13 17.86 41.85 -16.00
N SER A 14 17.80 40.61 -15.64
CA SER A 14 18.45 39.56 -16.43
C SER A 14 17.47 38.38 -16.65
N ARG A 15 17.09 38.27 -17.92
CA ARG A 15 16.40 37.11 -18.50
C ARG A 15 17.33 35.89 -18.42
N SER A 16 16.84 34.79 -17.97
CA SER A 16 17.41 33.50 -18.34
C SER A 16 16.31 32.50 -18.71
N THR A 17 16.46 32.04 -19.92
CA THR A 17 15.64 31.12 -20.69
C THR A 17 15.54 29.74 -20.04
N ALA A 18 14.31 29.29 -19.83
CA ALA A 18 14.00 27.94 -19.36
C ALA A 18 14.12 26.93 -20.51
N LYS A 19 15.04 25.99 -20.40
CA LYS A 19 15.10 24.76 -21.19
C LYS A 19 14.10 23.74 -20.69
N LYS A 20 13.07 23.45 -21.50
CA LYS A 20 12.18 22.27 -21.33
C LYS A 20 12.99 20.98 -21.50
N LYS A 21 13.14 20.18 -20.44
CA LYS A 21 13.51 18.76 -20.53
C LYS A 21 12.27 17.90 -20.32
N LYS A 22 11.90 17.16 -21.38
CA LYS A 22 10.90 16.08 -21.36
C LYS A 22 11.35 14.99 -20.40
N LYS A 23 10.55 14.66 -19.40
CA LYS A 23 10.68 13.43 -18.61
C LYS A 23 9.92 12.32 -19.32
N LYS A 24 10.67 11.33 -19.82
CA LYS A 24 10.16 10.03 -20.26
C LYS A 24 9.74 9.22 -19.01
N THR A 25 8.55 8.68 -19.08
CA THR A 25 7.93 7.69 -18.20
C THR A 25 8.81 6.48 -17.96
N LEU A 26 9.05 6.20 -16.71
CA LEU A 26 9.70 4.98 -16.21
C LEU A 26 8.60 4.02 -15.70
N LEU A 27 8.07 3.25 -16.64
CA LEU A 27 7.14 2.14 -16.39
C LEU A 27 7.77 0.89 -16.98
N GLN A 28 8.66 0.26 -16.22
CA GLN A 28 9.11 -1.13 -16.43
C GLN A 28 10.18 -1.48 -15.41
N ARG A 29 9.74 -1.97 -14.26
CA ARG A 29 10.54 -2.88 -13.42
C ARG A 29 9.75 -3.21 -12.15
N VAL A 30 8.92 -4.21 -12.22
CA VAL A 30 8.72 -5.18 -11.14
C VAL A 30 8.07 -6.43 -11.78
N LEU A 31 8.89 -7.31 -12.29
CA LEU A 31 8.59 -8.73 -12.43
C LEU A 31 9.93 -9.47 -12.40
N GLY A 32 10.14 -10.25 -11.37
CA GLY A 32 11.25 -11.19 -11.36
C GLY A 32 11.86 -11.44 -9.99
N GLY A 33 11.65 -12.63 -9.45
CA GLY A 33 12.41 -13.20 -8.34
C GLY A 33 11.52 -13.79 -7.24
N SER A 34 10.95 -14.94 -7.35
CA SER A 34 11.40 -16.32 -7.18
C SER A 34 12.25 -16.56 -5.93
N SER A 35 11.76 -17.26 -4.98
CA SER A 35 12.01 -18.63 -4.57
C SER A 35 11.93 -18.89 -3.06
N LYS A 36 11.18 -19.95 -2.70
CA LYS A 36 11.52 -21.08 -1.79
C LYS A 36 11.81 -20.72 -0.31
N THR A 37 11.29 -21.36 0.70
CA THR A 37 10.99 -22.79 0.94
C THR A 37 10.30 -22.95 2.29
N ALA A 38 9.38 -23.94 2.37
CA ALA A 38 9.20 -24.96 3.42
C ALA A 38 8.93 -24.49 4.87
N ALA A 39 7.99 -24.99 5.62
CA ALA A 39 7.60 -26.32 5.97
C ALA A 39 6.34 -26.31 6.87
N ARG A 40 5.54 -27.33 6.74
CA ARG A 40 4.49 -27.85 7.64
C ARG A 40 5.10 -28.39 8.96
N PRO A 41 4.36 -28.64 10.08
CA PRO A 41 3.28 -29.63 10.14
C PRO A 41 2.08 -29.24 11.06
N ALA A 42 0.92 -29.72 10.77
CA ALA A 42 0.14 -30.88 11.19
C ALA A 42 -0.43 -30.91 12.60
N ALA A 43 -1.71 -31.09 12.65
CA ALA A 43 -2.64 -32.03 13.31
C ALA A 43 -3.45 -31.40 14.43
N LYS A 44 -4.73 -31.64 14.66
CA LYS A 44 -5.64 -32.77 14.66
C LYS A 44 -7.06 -32.33 15.03
N GLN A 45 -8.04 -32.87 14.30
CA GLN A 45 -9.28 -33.52 14.76
C GLN A 45 -10.24 -32.81 15.71
N ALA A 46 -11.53 -32.62 15.35
CA ALA A 46 -12.62 -33.60 15.48
C ALA A 46 -13.96 -33.02 14.95
N ALA A 47 -14.68 -33.83 14.17
CA ALA A 47 -16.12 -33.73 13.86
C ALA A 47 -16.91 -34.46 14.97
N PRO A 48 -18.28 -34.63 14.97
CA PRO A 48 -19.27 -34.49 13.91
C PRO A 48 -20.67 -34.00 14.37
N ARG A 49 -21.64 -33.86 13.42
CA ARG A 49 -23.04 -34.30 13.33
C ARG A 49 -24.00 -33.27 12.76
N GLN A 50 -24.48 -33.57 11.59
CA GLN A 50 -25.79 -34.06 11.12
C GLN A 50 -26.97 -33.07 11.17
N GLY A 51 -27.59 -32.96 9.99
CA GLY A 51 -28.98 -32.51 9.84
C GLY A 51 -29.32 -32.04 8.43
N SER A 52 -29.69 -33.00 7.55
CA SER A 52 -30.76 -33.02 6.51
C SER A 52 -30.92 -31.89 5.48
N ARG A 53 -30.89 -32.36 4.22
CA ARG A 53 -31.34 -31.95 2.88
C ARG A 53 -32.77 -31.33 2.82
N PRO A 54 -33.26 -30.74 1.65
CA PRO A 54 -32.89 -31.04 0.25
C PRO A 54 -32.82 -29.86 -0.75
N ALA A 55 -32.08 -30.10 -1.81
CA ALA A 55 -32.27 -29.92 -3.25
C ALA A 55 -32.86 -28.61 -3.85
N ALA A 56 -32.08 -27.99 -4.76
CA ALA A 56 -32.40 -27.73 -6.17
C ALA A 56 -31.21 -27.11 -6.89
N GLN A 57 -30.60 -27.80 -7.78
CA GLN A 57 -30.39 -27.68 -9.23
C GLN A 57 -29.63 -26.44 -9.75
N SER A 58 -28.47 -26.79 -10.36
CA SER A 58 -27.92 -26.36 -11.64
C SER A 58 -27.37 -24.94 -11.76
N GLY A 59 -26.05 -24.86 -11.54
CA GLY A 59 -25.18 -23.86 -12.12
C GLY A 59 -23.92 -24.54 -12.62
N ALA A 60 -23.82 -24.80 -13.95
CA ALA A 60 -22.64 -25.38 -14.57
C ALA A 60 -21.43 -24.48 -14.31
N ALA A 61 -20.48 -25.01 -13.57
CA ALA A 61 -19.19 -24.36 -13.34
C ALA A 61 -18.47 -24.17 -14.70
N ARG A 62 -18.03 -22.96 -14.99
CA ARG A 62 -17.16 -22.68 -16.14
C ARG A 62 -15.89 -23.52 -16.01
N PRO A 63 -15.50 -24.30 -17.06
CA PRO A 63 -14.29 -25.09 -17.00
C PRO A 63 -13.08 -24.20 -16.80
N SER A 64 -12.12 -24.66 -15.99
CA SER A 64 -10.89 -23.93 -15.71
C SER A 64 -10.04 -23.77 -16.98
N ALA A 65 -9.19 -22.75 -17.03
CA ALA A 65 -8.31 -22.48 -18.17
C ALA A 65 -7.43 -23.71 -18.53
N GLU A 66 -7.09 -24.51 -17.54
CA GLU A 66 -6.29 -25.74 -17.70
C GLU A 66 -7.07 -26.87 -18.36
N GLU A 67 -8.36 -26.99 -18.08
CA GLU A 67 -9.24 -27.97 -18.70
C GLU A 67 -9.52 -27.61 -20.16
N ILE A 68 -9.64 -26.32 -20.49
CA ILE A 68 -9.77 -25.83 -21.87
C ILE A 68 -8.48 -26.10 -22.64
N ALA A 69 -7.31 -25.93 -22.03
CA ALA A 69 -6.02 -26.25 -22.68
C ALA A 69 -5.87 -27.75 -22.97
N ARG A 70 -6.22 -28.61 -22.02
CA ARG A 70 -6.22 -30.09 -22.22
C ARG A 70 -7.17 -30.54 -23.33
N ARG A 71 -8.37 -29.94 -23.42
CA ARG A 71 -9.33 -30.25 -24.52
C ARG A 71 -8.79 -29.78 -25.87
N ARG A 72 -8.11 -28.65 -25.96
CA ARG A 72 -7.48 -28.18 -27.20
C ARG A 72 -6.33 -29.07 -27.64
N GLU A 73 -5.52 -29.54 -26.72
CA GLU A 73 -4.41 -30.47 -27.03
C GLU A 73 -4.91 -31.85 -27.47
N ALA A 74 -5.95 -32.38 -26.85
CA ALA A 74 -6.60 -33.60 -27.23
C ALA A 74 -7.22 -33.51 -28.65
N ALA A 75 -7.89 -32.38 -28.95
CA ALA A 75 -8.45 -32.14 -30.29
C ALA A 75 -7.34 -32.02 -31.36
N ALA A 76 -6.21 -31.39 -31.06
CA ALA A 76 -5.07 -31.28 -31.96
C ALA A 76 -4.40 -32.65 -32.24
N ARG A 77 -4.33 -33.52 -31.23
CA ARG A 77 -3.84 -34.91 -31.42
C ARG A 77 -4.78 -35.75 -32.28
N GLN A 78 -6.10 -35.61 -32.09
CA GLN A 78 -7.08 -36.28 -32.93
C GLN A 78 -7.02 -35.82 -34.39
N ALA A 79 -6.87 -34.50 -34.62
CA ALA A 79 -6.74 -33.96 -35.98
C ALA A 79 -5.47 -34.48 -36.70
N LYS A 80 -4.34 -34.60 -36.00
CA LYS A 80 -3.11 -35.21 -36.57
C LYS A 80 -3.28 -36.68 -36.91
N LEU A 81 -3.95 -37.48 -36.08
CA LEU A 81 -4.22 -38.88 -36.33
C LEU A 81 -5.14 -39.06 -37.55
N GLN A 82 -6.16 -38.17 -37.70
CA GLN A 82 -7.03 -38.21 -38.90
C GLN A 82 -6.30 -37.83 -40.19
N GLN A 83 -5.36 -36.87 -40.14
CA GLN A 83 -4.52 -36.52 -41.28
C GLN A 83 -3.56 -37.67 -41.67
N GLN A 84 -2.97 -38.35 -40.69
CA GLN A 84 -2.13 -39.53 -40.96
C GLN A 84 -2.93 -40.69 -41.58
N ALA A 85 -4.10 -40.99 -41.04
CA ALA A 85 -4.96 -42.04 -41.59
C ALA A 85 -5.43 -41.74 -43.03
N ALA A 86 -5.70 -40.46 -43.36
CA ALA A 86 -6.05 -40.05 -44.71
C ALA A 86 -4.86 -40.16 -45.69
N SER A 87 -3.62 -39.85 -45.25
CA SER A 87 -2.41 -40.02 -46.07
C SER A 87 -2.06 -41.47 -46.30
N ASP A 88 -2.28 -42.36 -45.34
CA ASP A 88 -2.03 -43.80 -45.45
C ASP A 88 -3.07 -44.46 -46.37
N GLN A 89 -4.33 -44.02 -46.37
CA GLN A 89 -5.34 -44.45 -47.31
C GLN A 89 -5.03 -44.05 -48.77
N LEU A 90 -4.49 -42.84 -48.98
CA LEU A 90 -4.05 -42.36 -50.28
C LEU A 90 -2.84 -43.16 -50.80
N ASN A 91 -1.90 -43.49 -49.95
CA ASN A 91 -0.74 -44.32 -50.35
C ASN A 91 -1.11 -45.79 -50.61
N ALA A 92 -2.05 -46.34 -49.82
CA ALA A 92 -2.57 -47.68 -50.08
C ALA A 92 -3.35 -47.79 -51.42
N ALA A 93 -4.12 -46.74 -51.77
CA ALA A 93 -4.81 -46.65 -53.05
C ALA A 93 -3.86 -46.48 -54.26
N ALA A 94 -2.68 -45.83 -54.02
CA ALA A 94 -1.67 -45.72 -55.10
C ALA A 94 -0.89 -47.00 -55.40
N GLN A 95 -0.84 -47.95 -54.45
CA GLN A 95 -0.16 -49.26 -54.61
C GLN A 95 -1.03 -50.35 -55.19
N SER A 96 -2.33 -50.12 -55.41
CA SER A 96 -3.28 -51.16 -55.95
C SER A 96 -3.63 -51.00 -57.41
N LEU A 97 -2.91 -50.21 -58.20
CA LEU A 97 -3.11 -50.11 -59.65
C LEU A 97 -2.29 -51.17 -60.37
N PRO A 98 -2.93 -52.05 -61.27
CA PRO A 98 -2.23 -53.09 -61.99
C PRO A 98 -1.30 -52.52 -63.05
N GLU A 99 -0.14 -53.14 -63.21
CA GLU A 99 1.01 -52.78 -64.04
C GLU A 99 0.78 -53.06 -65.58
N GLU A 100 -0.46 -53.23 -66.05
CA GLU A 100 -0.76 -53.68 -67.44
C GLU A 100 -1.07 -52.58 -68.47
N VAL A 101 -0.88 -51.27 -68.13
CA VAL A 101 -1.18 -50.21 -69.13
C VAL A 101 0.06 -49.63 -69.83
N PHE A 102 1.26 -50.12 -69.54
CA PHE A 102 2.50 -49.48 -70.04
C PHE A 102 3.11 -50.14 -71.31
N ASN A 103 2.53 -51.20 -71.89
CA ASN A 103 3.21 -51.92 -72.97
C ASN A 103 2.51 -51.94 -74.31
N THR A 104 1.68 -51.00 -74.73
CA THR A 104 1.10 -50.96 -76.06
C THR A 104 1.28 -49.63 -76.79
N THR A 105 2.50 -49.13 -76.93
CA THR A 105 2.75 -48.00 -77.85
C THR A 105 4.18 -48.02 -78.40
N GLN A 106 4.67 -49.17 -78.75
CA GLN A 106 5.89 -49.30 -79.59
C GLN A 106 5.70 -50.26 -80.73
N GLN A 107 4.81 -49.95 -81.66
CA GLN A 107 4.89 -50.48 -83.04
C GLN A 107 3.96 -49.63 -83.93
N THR A 108 4.54 -48.75 -84.68
CA THR A 108 4.34 -48.41 -86.09
C THR A 108 4.87 -46.99 -86.39
N ARG A 109 6.16 -46.94 -86.57
CA ARG A 109 6.80 -45.72 -87.13
C ARG A 109 6.75 -45.87 -88.64
N LYS A 110 5.59 -45.47 -89.28
CA LYS A 110 5.54 -45.19 -90.73
C LYS A 110 6.12 -43.83 -90.99
N GLU A 111 7.13 -43.76 -91.89
CA GLU A 111 7.72 -42.49 -92.32
C GLU A 111 6.66 -41.55 -92.93
N ARG A 112 6.53 -40.42 -92.29
CA ARG A 112 5.59 -39.36 -92.69
C ARG A 112 6.26 -38.41 -93.69
N THR A 113 5.54 -38.05 -94.78
CA THR A 113 6.01 -37.13 -95.81
C THR A 113 6.23 -35.70 -95.23
N PRO A 114 7.10 -34.83 -95.87
CA PRO A 114 7.46 -33.51 -95.38
C PRO A 114 6.25 -32.56 -95.17
N GLU A 115 5.18 -32.74 -95.99
CA GLU A 115 3.96 -31.91 -95.82
C GLU A 115 3.16 -32.26 -94.56
N GLU A 116 3.09 -33.52 -94.22
CA GLU A 116 2.39 -33.96 -93.00
C GLU A 116 3.12 -33.48 -91.72
N LYS A 117 4.44 -33.42 -91.75
CA LYS A 117 5.24 -32.87 -90.69
C LYS A 117 4.96 -31.37 -90.51
N LYS A 118 4.76 -30.59 -91.62
CA LYS A 118 4.41 -29.14 -91.54
C LYS A 118 2.99 -28.98 -91.03
N ARG A 119 2.03 -29.81 -91.41
CA ARG A 119 0.65 -29.69 -90.86
C ARG A 119 0.56 -30.04 -89.40
N ILE A 120 1.29 -31.04 -88.93
CA ILE A 120 1.35 -31.42 -87.53
C ILE A 120 2.07 -30.31 -86.71
N ALA A 121 3.13 -29.70 -87.24
CA ALA A 121 3.84 -28.59 -86.56
C ALA A 121 2.94 -27.34 -86.47
N MET A 122 2.13 -27.02 -87.51
CA MET A 122 1.16 -25.93 -87.44
C MET A 122 0.03 -26.22 -86.42
N ARG A 123 -0.47 -27.46 -86.45
CA ARG A 123 -1.51 -27.91 -85.48
C ARG A 123 -0.99 -27.91 -84.01
N LYS A 124 0.27 -28.30 -83.81
CA LYS A 124 0.91 -28.15 -82.48
C LYS A 124 1.12 -26.71 -82.08
N LYS A 125 1.52 -25.82 -82.97
CA LYS A 125 1.66 -24.41 -82.71
C LYS A 125 0.30 -23.72 -82.40
N SER A 126 -0.77 -24.11 -83.14
CA SER A 126 -2.10 -23.53 -82.81
C SER A 126 -2.64 -24.10 -81.51
N ALA A 127 -2.39 -25.36 -81.14
CA ALA A 127 -2.82 -25.99 -79.88
C ALA A 127 -2.02 -25.45 -78.65
N THR A 128 -0.74 -25.10 -78.83
CA THR A 128 0.03 -24.42 -77.81
C THR A 128 -0.45 -23.00 -77.60
N ARG A 129 -0.76 -22.28 -78.65
CA ARG A 129 -1.26 -20.92 -78.57
C ARG A 129 -2.69 -20.82 -77.98
N SER A 130 -3.52 -21.84 -78.22
CA SER A 130 -4.84 -21.93 -77.59
C SER A 130 -4.71 -22.27 -76.10
N LYS A 131 -3.77 -23.16 -75.67
CA LYS A 131 -3.50 -23.54 -74.33
C LYS A 131 -2.84 -22.37 -73.53
N GLU A 132 -2.02 -21.53 -74.20
CA GLU A 132 -1.49 -20.32 -73.58
C GLU A 132 -2.58 -19.24 -73.32
N ARG A 133 -3.45 -19.03 -74.34
CA ARG A 133 -4.60 -18.11 -74.18
C ARG A 133 -5.57 -18.60 -73.12
N GLU A 134 -5.78 -19.91 -72.95
CA GLU A 134 -6.61 -20.48 -71.92
C GLU A 134 -5.97 -20.37 -70.55
N LYS A 135 -4.63 -20.48 -70.45
CA LYS A 135 -3.87 -20.23 -69.22
C LYS A 135 -3.84 -18.72 -68.85
N GLU A 136 -3.75 -17.84 -69.86
CA GLU A 136 -3.84 -16.43 -69.62
C GLU A 136 -5.25 -15.97 -69.24
N ALA A 137 -6.28 -16.55 -69.86
CA ALA A 137 -7.68 -16.33 -69.47
C ALA A 137 -7.98 -16.82 -68.06
N LYS A 138 -7.47 -18.06 -67.72
CA LYS A 138 -7.59 -18.57 -66.32
C LYS A 138 -6.77 -17.77 -65.32
N LYS A 139 -5.61 -17.23 -65.69
CA LYS A 139 -4.84 -16.28 -64.84
C LYS A 139 -5.53 -14.94 -64.71
N ALA A 140 -6.23 -14.47 -65.76
CA ALA A 140 -6.99 -13.22 -65.69
C ALA A 140 -8.27 -13.34 -64.84
N SER A 141 -8.93 -14.54 -64.87
CA SER A 141 -10.13 -14.81 -64.08
C SER A 141 -9.81 -15.06 -62.60
N ASN A 142 -8.55 -15.43 -62.29
CA ASN A 142 -8.12 -15.72 -60.92
C ASN A 142 -7.39 -14.52 -60.25
N ARG A 143 -7.48 -13.33 -60.86
CA ARG A 143 -7.05 -12.14 -60.16
C ARG A 143 -8.06 -11.83 -59.06
N PRO A 144 -7.62 -11.73 -57.77
CA PRO A 144 -8.55 -11.33 -56.73
C PRO A 144 -9.14 -9.99 -57.10
N THR A 145 -10.44 -9.95 -57.27
CA THR A 145 -11.17 -8.70 -57.43
C THR A 145 -10.98 -7.91 -56.15
N VAL A 146 -10.08 -6.96 -56.15
CA VAL A 146 -9.94 -6.02 -55.03
C VAL A 146 -11.21 -5.19 -55.01
N THR A 147 -12.15 -5.61 -54.17
CA THR A 147 -13.34 -4.84 -53.88
C THR A 147 -12.87 -3.67 -53.05
N TYR A 148 -12.69 -2.51 -53.64
CA TYR A 148 -12.53 -1.28 -52.91
C TYR A 148 -13.83 -1.00 -52.16
N THR A 149 -13.88 -1.42 -50.90
CA THR A 149 -14.91 -0.94 -49.98
C THR A 149 -14.59 0.52 -49.73
N GLN A 150 -15.35 1.43 -50.37
CA GLN A 150 -15.26 2.85 -50.03
C GLN A 150 -15.42 2.98 -48.53
N PRO A 151 -14.49 3.66 -47.82
CA PRO A 151 -14.70 3.94 -46.42
C PRO A 151 -16.04 4.67 -46.31
N SER A 152 -16.93 4.11 -45.49
CA SER A 152 -18.24 4.72 -45.24
C SER A 152 -18.00 6.18 -44.78
N PRO A 153 -18.70 7.17 -45.37
CA PRO A 153 -18.50 8.55 -44.95
C PRO A 153 -18.73 8.63 -43.44
N PHE A 154 -17.73 9.18 -42.75
CA PHE A 154 -17.76 9.36 -41.30
C PHE A 154 -18.93 10.32 -40.98
N ASN A 155 -20.05 9.76 -40.54
CA ASN A 155 -21.26 10.54 -40.23
C ASN A 155 -21.07 11.19 -38.86
N LEU A 156 -20.46 12.38 -38.84
CA LEU A 156 -20.27 13.22 -37.64
C LEU A 156 -21.58 13.38 -36.85
N ASN A 157 -22.70 13.53 -37.56
CA ASN A 157 -24.03 13.67 -36.94
C ASN A 157 -24.44 12.40 -36.15
N LYS A 158 -24.15 11.20 -36.66
CA LYS A 158 -24.40 9.96 -35.91
C LYS A 158 -23.49 9.84 -34.69
N LEU A 159 -22.22 10.19 -34.81
CA LEU A 159 -21.27 10.19 -33.71
C LEU A 159 -21.67 11.22 -32.66
N LEU A 160 -22.04 12.45 -33.05
CA LEU A 160 -22.56 13.44 -32.12
C LEU A 160 -23.83 13.00 -31.42
N LEU A 161 -24.77 12.39 -32.14
CA LEU A 161 -25.99 11.82 -31.55
C LEU A 161 -25.68 10.72 -30.53
N GLN A 162 -24.77 9.79 -30.86
CA GLN A 162 -24.35 8.73 -29.93
C GLN A 162 -23.65 9.31 -28.70
N LEU A 163 -22.78 10.30 -28.88
CA LEU A 163 -22.12 11.01 -27.79
C LEU A 163 -23.12 11.72 -26.88
N THR A 164 -24.11 12.40 -27.45
CA THR A 164 -25.17 13.09 -26.69
C THR A 164 -26.00 12.08 -25.87
N VAL A 165 -26.35 10.92 -26.44
CA VAL A 165 -27.07 9.86 -25.72
C VAL A 165 -26.23 9.32 -24.57
N VAL A 166 -24.92 9.05 -24.79
CA VAL A 166 -24.02 8.58 -23.75
C VAL A 166 -23.92 9.61 -22.61
N ILE A 167 -23.73 10.89 -22.96
CA ILE A 167 -23.70 11.97 -21.97
C ILE A 167 -25.03 12.06 -21.18
N ALA A 168 -26.15 11.97 -21.85
CA ALA A 168 -27.46 11.98 -21.19
C ALA A 168 -27.64 10.82 -20.22
N VAL A 169 -27.22 9.60 -20.61
CA VAL A 169 -27.26 8.42 -19.73
C VAL A 169 -26.34 8.61 -18.54
N VAL A 170 -25.10 9.07 -18.74
CA VAL A 170 -24.16 9.34 -17.66
C VAL A 170 -24.71 10.38 -16.69
N LEU A 171 -25.27 11.48 -17.21
CA LEU A 171 -25.92 12.50 -16.38
C LEU A 171 -27.09 11.92 -15.56
N ALA A 172 -27.95 11.11 -16.19
CA ALA A 172 -29.07 10.48 -15.49
C ALA A 172 -28.57 9.55 -14.36
N VAL A 173 -27.51 8.77 -14.60
CA VAL A 173 -26.90 7.91 -13.57
C VAL A 173 -26.29 8.77 -12.44
N VAL A 174 -25.55 9.83 -12.77
CA VAL A 174 -24.94 10.73 -11.76
C VAL A 174 -26.03 11.38 -10.89
N ILE A 175 -27.12 11.88 -11.51
CA ILE A 175 -28.24 12.48 -10.78
C ILE A 175 -28.91 11.41 -9.90
N GLY A 176 -29.17 10.21 -10.44
CA GLY A 176 -29.74 9.10 -9.68
C GLY A 176 -28.90 8.73 -8.46
N LEU A 177 -27.57 8.57 -8.63
CA LEU A 177 -26.66 8.30 -7.53
C LEU A 177 -26.60 9.46 -6.51
N SER A 178 -26.66 10.71 -6.98
CA SER A 178 -26.64 11.88 -6.10
C SER A 178 -27.89 12.01 -5.24
N VAL A 179 -29.04 11.62 -5.74
CA VAL A 179 -30.31 11.69 -5.00
C VAL A 179 -30.50 10.49 -4.09
N PHE A 180 -30.07 9.30 -4.52
CA PHE A 180 -30.34 8.05 -3.81
C PHE A 180 -29.36 7.81 -2.65
N PHE A 181 -28.07 8.13 -2.83
CA PHE A 181 -27.04 7.93 -1.80
C PHE A 181 -26.79 9.20 -1.00
N LYS A 182 -27.69 9.49 -0.07
CA LYS A 182 -27.55 10.59 0.89
C LYS A 182 -27.28 10.05 2.29
N VAL A 183 -26.53 10.80 3.10
CA VAL A 183 -26.32 10.49 4.51
C VAL A 183 -27.63 10.72 5.26
N ASP A 184 -28.22 9.65 5.77
CA ASP A 184 -29.38 9.69 6.66
C ASP A 184 -28.97 9.41 8.10
N ARG A 185 -28.00 8.49 8.28
CA ARG A 185 -27.57 8.03 9.59
C ARG A 185 -26.05 8.05 9.74
N VAL A 186 -25.59 8.53 10.89
CA VAL A 186 -24.19 8.43 11.32
C VAL A 186 -24.12 7.56 12.57
N VAL A 187 -23.29 6.52 12.54
CA VAL A 187 -23.10 5.61 13.68
C VAL A 187 -21.63 5.69 14.11
N VAL A 188 -21.41 5.90 15.40
CA VAL A 188 -20.07 6.02 15.99
C VAL A 188 -19.75 4.77 16.81
N TYR A 189 -18.55 4.24 16.64
CA TYR A 189 -18.05 3.08 17.35
C TYR A 189 -16.69 3.38 18.00
N GLY A 190 -16.46 2.79 19.19
CA GLY A 190 -15.18 2.88 19.89
C GLY A 190 -15.02 4.12 20.77
N ASN A 191 -16.07 4.95 20.87
CA ASN A 191 -16.08 6.11 21.74
C ASN A 191 -16.22 5.69 23.21
N LYS A 192 -15.36 6.24 24.09
CA LYS A 192 -15.35 6.05 25.55
C LYS A 192 -15.49 7.40 26.27
N ALA A 193 -14.53 8.33 26.00
CA ALA A 193 -14.51 9.67 26.60
C ALA A 193 -15.52 10.61 25.95
N TYR A 194 -15.75 10.49 24.64
CA TYR A 194 -16.68 11.37 23.92
C TYR A 194 -18.02 10.72 23.64
N SER A 195 -19.09 11.53 23.64
CA SER A 195 -20.39 11.07 23.18
C SER A 195 -20.40 10.85 21.65
N ALA A 196 -21.24 9.92 21.15
CA ALA A 196 -21.40 9.72 19.71
C ALA A 196 -21.81 11.02 18.99
N TRP A 197 -22.63 11.84 19.63
CA TRP A 197 -23.02 13.16 19.13
C TRP A 197 -21.84 14.10 18.95
N THR A 198 -20.97 14.22 19.96
CA THR A 198 -19.78 15.07 19.91
C THR A 198 -18.84 14.67 18.76
N VAL A 199 -18.68 13.37 18.54
CA VAL A 199 -17.85 12.86 17.43
C VAL A 199 -18.49 13.17 16.08
N GLN A 200 -19.81 13.00 15.96
CA GLN A 200 -20.55 13.33 14.75
C GLN A 200 -20.43 14.82 14.43
N GLU A 201 -20.65 15.70 15.41
CA GLU A 201 -20.52 17.15 15.27
C GLU A 201 -19.09 17.54 14.84
N ALA A 202 -18.07 16.99 15.50
CA ALA A 202 -16.68 17.23 15.17
C ALA A 202 -16.32 16.78 13.74
N SER A 203 -16.98 15.73 13.23
CA SER A 203 -16.76 15.24 11.85
C SER A 203 -17.19 16.27 10.82
N GLY A 204 -18.19 17.10 11.14
CA GLY A 204 -18.83 18.03 10.23
C GLY A 204 -19.56 17.32 9.08
N ILE A 205 -20.02 16.09 9.28
CA ILE A 205 -20.85 15.35 8.33
C ILE A 205 -22.30 15.71 8.58
N GLU A 206 -22.94 16.35 7.61
CA GLU A 206 -24.33 16.78 7.69
C GLU A 206 -25.27 15.76 7.06
N GLY A 207 -26.46 15.63 7.63
CA GLY A 207 -27.54 14.84 7.03
C GLY A 207 -27.92 15.40 5.66
N GLY A 208 -28.12 14.51 4.68
CA GLY A 208 -28.47 14.88 3.31
C GLY A 208 -27.27 15.11 2.37
N GLU A 209 -26.03 15.14 2.88
CA GLU A 209 -24.82 15.13 2.02
C GLU A 209 -24.76 13.85 1.17
N ASN A 210 -24.13 13.96 0.00
CA ASN A 210 -23.97 12.78 -0.84
C ASN A 210 -22.90 11.84 -0.27
N LEU A 211 -23.31 10.61 0.04
CA LEU A 211 -22.52 9.56 0.68
C LEU A 211 -21.25 9.21 -0.10
N LEU A 212 -21.25 9.33 -1.43
CA LEU A 212 -20.12 8.97 -2.27
C LEU A 212 -19.14 10.13 -2.51
N SER A 213 -19.58 11.37 -2.27
CA SER A 213 -18.78 12.58 -2.58
C SER A 213 -18.26 13.32 -1.35
N PHE A 214 -18.72 12.98 -0.12
CA PHE A 214 -18.19 13.66 1.07
C PHE A 214 -16.72 13.34 1.32
N GLY A 215 -15.99 14.31 1.83
CA GLY A 215 -14.53 14.22 2.02
C GLY A 215 -14.14 13.43 3.27
N ARG A 216 -14.07 12.11 3.22
CA ARG A 216 -13.70 11.24 4.36
C ARG A 216 -12.44 11.68 5.08
N THR A 217 -11.36 11.93 4.34
CA THR A 217 -10.07 12.38 4.93
C THR A 217 -10.20 13.71 5.66
N ARG A 218 -11.00 14.63 5.12
CA ARG A 218 -11.27 15.92 5.78
C ARG A 218 -12.05 15.74 7.07
N ALA A 219 -13.07 14.87 7.08
CA ALA A 219 -13.85 14.57 8.27
C ALA A 219 -12.98 13.88 9.35
N CYS A 220 -12.13 12.91 8.98
CA CYS A 220 -11.15 12.33 9.91
C CYS A 220 -10.23 13.39 10.51
N GLY A 221 -9.70 14.29 9.69
CA GLY A 221 -8.83 15.38 10.16
C GLY A 221 -9.54 16.33 11.13
N LYS A 222 -10.81 16.68 10.86
CA LYS A 222 -11.62 17.51 11.76
C LYS A 222 -11.80 16.83 13.13
N ILE A 223 -12.16 15.54 13.15
CA ILE A 223 -12.34 14.77 14.39
C ILE A 223 -11.04 14.77 15.19
N ILE A 224 -9.91 14.40 14.57
CA ILE A 224 -8.61 14.35 15.27
C ILE A 224 -8.19 15.72 15.81
N THR A 225 -8.48 16.80 15.09
CA THR A 225 -8.13 18.15 15.51
C THR A 225 -9.04 18.65 16.63
N ALA A 226 -10.35 18.39 16.53
CA ALA A 226 -11.33 18.89 17.51
C ALA A 226 -11.36 18.08 18.81
N LEU A 227 -11.05 16.78 18.74
CA LEU A 227 -11.15 15.85 19.87
C LEU A 227 -9.75 15.36 20.30
N PRO A 228 -9.15 15.97 21.36
CA PRO A 228 -7.79 15.67 21.79
C PRO A 228 -7.53 14.21 22.18
N TYR A 229 -8.48 13.54 22.81
CA TYR A 229 -8.31 12.14 23.21
C TYR A 229 -8.40 11.13 22.06
N VAL A 230 -8.76 11.57 20.84
CA VAL A 230 -8.85 10.66 19.71
C VAL A 230 -7.47 10.37 19.13
N LYS A 231 -7.09 9.08 19.14
CA LYS A 231 -5.83 8.53 18.61
C LYS A 231 -5.93 8.29 17.11
N ASN A 232 -7.00 7.62 16.68
CA ASN A 232 -7.18 7.21 15.30
C ASN A 232 -8.66 7.29 14.90
N VAL A 233 -8.92 7.60 13.62
CA VAL A 233 -10.28 7.66 13.06
C VAL A 233 -10.32 6.95 11.73
N ARG A 234 -11.32 6.11 11.54
CA ARG A 234 -11.66 5.50 10.25
C ARG A 234 -13.12 5.74 9.94
N ILE A 235 -13.41 6.19 8.73
CA ILE A 235 -14.78 6.42 8.27
C ILE A 235 -15.11 5.41 7.18
N GLY A 236 -16.11 4.57 7.47
CA GLY A 236 -16.69 3.60 6.56
C GLY A 236 -18.03 4.09 6.02
N ILE A 237 -18.43 3.59 4.86
CA ILE A 237 -19.73 3.82 4.27
C ILE A 237 -20.49 2.50 4.26
N ASN A 238 -21.70 2.51 4.78
CA ASN A 238 -22.63 1.40 4.69
C ASN A 238 -23.82 1.85 3.84
N LEU A 239 -23.86 1.34 2.60
CA LEU A 239 -24.91 1.70 1.66
C LEU A 239 -26.29 1.17 2.14
N PRO A 240 -27.39 1.88 1.87
CA PRO A 240 -27.49 3.01 0.95
C PRO A 240 -27.25 4.40 1.58
N ASP A 241 -27.30 4.57 2.91
CA ASP A 241 -27.55 5.85 3.57
C ASP A 241 -26.75 6.09 4.87
N THR A 242 -25.89 5.16 5.26
CA THR A 242 -25.27 5.18 6.59
C THR A 242 -23.76 5.44 6.52
N VAL A 243 -23.25 6.33 7.37
CA VAL A 243 -21.82 6.54 7.62
C VAL A 243 -21.44 5.92 8.96
N ASN A 244 -20.42 5.07 8.99
CA ASN A 244 -19.86 4.50 10.19
C ASN A 244 -18.53 5.20 10.53
N ILE A 245 -18.44 5.80 11.72
CA ILE A 245 -17.23 6.42 12.23
C ILE A 245 -16.66 5.48 13.30
N TYR A 246 -15.46 4.97 13.06
CA TYR A 246 -14.73 4.15 14.02
C TYR A 246 -13.62 5.03 14.61
N ILE A 247 -13.67 5.26 15.91
CA ILE A 247 -12.64 6.00 16.63
C ILE A 247 -11.91 5.07 17.59
N GLU A 248 -10.66 5.36 17.79
CA GLU A 248 -9.81 4.78 18.80
C GLU A 248 -9.33 5.93 19.68
N GLU A 249 -9.61 5.87 20.97
CA GLU A 249 -9.23 6.91 21.94
C GLU A 249 -7.99 6.45 22.71
N PHE A 250 -7.21 7.42 23.19
CA PHE A 250 -6.14 7.13 24.14
C PHE A 250 -6.76 6.71 25.47
N ASP A 251 -6.32 5.58 25.98
CA ASP A 251 -6.80 5.04 27.25
C ASP A 251 -6.10 5.70 28.45
N VAL A 252 -4.92 6.27 28.23
CA VAL A 252 -4.07 6.83 29.28
C VAL A 252 -3.61 8.23 28.89
N SER A 253 -3.48 9.08 29.92
CA SER A 253 -2.91 10.42 29.83
C SER A 253 -1.80 10.58 30.85
N TYR A 254 -0.87 11.49 30.56
CA TYR A 254 0.35 11.74 31.34
C TYR A 254 0.35 13.18 31.81
N ALA A 255 0.74 13.42 33.07
CA ALA A 255 0.76 14.74 33.64
C ALA A 255 2.13 15.39 33.43
N VAL A 256 2.14 16.61 32.87
CA VAL A 256 3.34 17.42 32.63
C VAL A 256 3.11 18.83 33.18
N GLU A 257 4.11 19.39 33.82
CA GLU A 257 4.07 20.75 34.32
C GLU A 257 4.42 21.76 33.24
N SER A 258 3.67 22.87 33.19
CA SER A 258 3.96 24.01 32.33
C SER A 258 4.92 24.97 33.04
N THR A 259 5.51 25.93 32.31
CA THR A 259 6.34 26.99 32.83
C THR A 259 5.66 27.86 33.88
N ASP A 260 4.33 27.93 33.87
CA ASP A 260 3.51 28.68 34.81
C ASP A 260 3.17 27.89 36.08
N GLY A 261 3.71 26.68 36.23
CA GLY A 261 3.42 25.78 37.36
C GLY A 261 2.05 25.12 37.29
N ILE A 262 1.38 25.20 36.13
CA ILE A 262 0.09 24.57 35.85
C ILE A 262 0.33 23.19 35.28
N TRP A 263 -0.48 22.23 35.71
CA TRP A 263 -0.39 20.84 35.20
C TRP A 263 -1.32 20.61 34.03
N TRP A 264 -0.82 19.90 33.06
CA TRP A 264 -1.54 19.54 31.83
C TRP A 264 -1.49 18.04 31.58
N LEU A 265 -2.57 17.50 31.06
CA LEU A 265 -2.56 16.13 30.56
C LEU A 265 -2.13 16.10 29.08
N MET A 266 -1.32 15.12 28.78
CA MET A 266 -0.76 14.87 27.47
C MET A 266 -0.90 13.38 27.13
N THR A 267 -1.16 13.06 25.88
CA THR A 267 -1.18 11.67 25.36
C THR A 267 0.24 11.21 24.99
N SER A 268 0.42 9.90 24.78
CA SER A 268 1.73 9.34 24.38
C SER A 268 2.28 9.90 23.08
N ASN A 269 1.44 10.42 22.19
CA ASN A 269 1.89 11.10 20.96
C ASN A 269 2.17 12.60 21.15
N GLY A 270 2.11 13.10 22.38
CA GLY A 270 2.43 14.48 22.70
C GLY A 270 1.27 15.47 22.49
N LYS A 271 0.03 15.03 22.33
CA LYS A 271 -1.12 15.93 22.19
C LYS A 271 -1.65 16.34 23.55
N ILE A 272 -1.82 17.65 23.76
CA ILE A 272 -2.37 18.20 24.99
C ILE A 272 -3.88 17.98 25.02
N THR A 273 -4.40 17.39 26.10
CA THR A 273 -5.82 17.04 26.23
C THR A 273 -6.60 17.99 27.11
N GLU A 274 -6.11 18.25 28.31
CA GLU A 274 -6.79 19.16 29.26
C GLU A 274 -5.83 19.72 30.31
N GLN A 275 -6.25 20.76 30.95
CA GLN A 275 -5.59 21.38 32.13
C GLN A 275 -6.13 20.73 33.39
N ILE A 276 -5.25 20.37 34.32
CA ILE A 276 -5.61 19.78 35.62
C ILE A 276 -5.00 20.53 36.78
N ASP A 277 -5.53 20.30 37.98
CA ASP A 277 -4.92 20.84 39.19
C ASP A 277 -3.76 19.93 39.68
N LYS A 278 -2.93 20.46 40.53
CA LYS A 278 -1.75 19.77 41.08
C LYS A 278 -2.10 18.49 41.86
N TYR A 279 -3.27 18.44 42.50
CA TYR A 279 -3.71 17.27 43.27
C TYR A 279 -4.14 16.17 42.33
N ALA A 280 -4.91 16.52 41.31
CA ALA A 280 -5.32 15.58 40.28
C ALA A 280 -4.13 14.98 39.51
N ALA A 281 -3.05 15.73 39.30
CA ALA A 281 -1.82 15.25 38.68
C ALA A 281 -1.17 14.08 39.43
N GLY A 282 -1.49 13.89 40.72
CA GLY A 282 -1.04 12.75 41.52
C GLY A 282 -1.60 11.40 41.07
N SER A 283 -2.73 11.39 40.36
CA SER A 283 -3.40 10.18 39.85
C SER A 283 -2.89 9.71 38.47
N TYR A 284 -2.02 10.50 37.85
CA TYR A 284 -1.46 10.24 36.54
C TYR A 284 0.04 9.98 36.58
N THR A 285 0.58 9.25 35.62
CA THR A 285 2.03 9.15 35.47
C THR A 285 2.62 10.52 35.16
N LYS A 286 3.53 10.99 36.01
CA LYS A 286 4.15 12.31 35.89
C LYS A 286 5.40 12.27 35.02
N ILE A 287 5.54 13.24 34.14
CA ILE A 287 6.76 13.45 33.39
C ILE A 287 7.53 14.60 34.01
N THR A 288 8.77 14.36 34.38
CA THR A 288 9.68 15.33 35.02
C THR A 288 10.92 15.55 34.17
N GLY A 289 11.59 16.69 34.32
CA GLY A 289 12.76 17.06 33.52
C GLY A 289 12.45 17.91 32.29
N ILE A 290 11.17 18.15 32.01
CA ILE A 290 10.70 19.08 30.98
C ILE A 290 9.60 19.95 31.54
N GLN A 291 9.44 21.15 30.98
CA GLN A 291 8.28 22.02 31.18
C GLN A 291 7.67 22.39 29.85
N LEU A 292 6.35 22.43 29.80
CA LEU A 292 5.63 22.79 28.58
C LEU A 292 5.65 24.30 28.34
N ASP A 293 5.86 24.73 27.12
CA ASP A 293 5.78 26.10 26.67
C ASP A 293 4.41 26.41 26.08
N ASN A 294 3.66 27.31 26.71
CA ASN A 294 2.35 27.79 26.29
C ASN A 294 1.40 26.69 25.81
N PRO A 295 1.14 25.64 26.62
CA PRO A 295 0.27 24.52 26.18
C PRO A 295 -1.17 24.98 26.00
N SER A 296 -1.86 24.41 25.03
CA SER A 296 -3.28 24.63 24.79
C SER A 296 -3.95 23.32 24.37
N VAL A 297 -5.21 23.16 24.75
CA VAL A 297 -6.01 21.94 24.44
C VAL A 297 -6.02 21.68 22.94
N GLY A 298 -5.70 20.46 22.54
CA GLY A 298 -5.61 20.03 21.14
C GLY A 298 -4.31 20.36 20.43
N SER A 299 -3.41 21.14 21.04
CA SER A 299 -2.09 21.44 20.48
C SER A 299 -1.11 20.30 20.71
N GLN A 300 -0.06 20.27 19.90
CA GLN A 300 1.10 19.41 20.13
C GLN A 300 1.97 20.02 21.24
N ALA A 301 2.40 19.20 22.19
CA ALA A 301 3.30 19.58 23.25
C ALA A 301 4.60 20.18 22.70
N LYS A 302 5.03 21.26 23.29
CA LYS A 302 6.34 21.88 23.05
C LYS A 302 7.01 22.08 24.38
N ALA A 303 8.26 21.69 24.50
CA ALA A 303 9.04 21.97 25.68
C ALA A 303 9.60 23.38 25.60
N LYS A 304 9.68 24.06 26.75
CA LYS A 304 10.36 25.36 26.85
C LYS A 304 11.83 25.19 26.50
N GLU A 305 12.28 25.99 25.55
CA GLU A 305 13.68 25.92 25.11
C GLU A 305 14.62 26.12 26.32
N ASN A 306 15.46 25.13 26.50
CA ASN A 306 16.46 25.08 27.54
C ASN A 306 17.65 24.27 27.00
N LEU A 307 18.75 24.93 26.70
CA LEU A 307 19.97 24.28 26.26
C LEU A 307 20.75 23.81 27.48
N VAL A 308 20.94 22.53 27.62
CA VAL A 308 21.76 21.91 28.66
C VAL A 308 22.91 21.18 28.01
N GLN A 309 24.11 21.36 28.55
CA GLN A 309 25.27 20.59 28.18
C GLN A 309 25.28 19.30 29.02
N GLU A 310 25.32 18.17 28.39
CA GLU A 310 25.38 16.87 29.04
C GLU A 310 26.68 16.16 28.62
N ASP A 311 27.40 15.61 29.62
CA ASP A 311 28.57 14.78 29.38
C ASP A 311 28.16 13.41 28.84
N VAL A 312 28.79 12.94 27.81
CA VAL A 312 28.54 11.58 27.24
C VAL A 312 29.20 10.54 28.13
N PRO A 313 28.44 9.65 28.79
CA PRO A 313 29.04 8.61 29.63
C PRO A 313 29.87 7.61 28.79
N GLY A 314 31.04 7.24 29.28
CA GLY A 314 31.81 6.13 28.73
C GLY A 314 32.99 6.51 27.80
N GLU A 315 33.10 7.76 27.38
CA GLU A 315 34.30 8.25 26.66
C GLU A 315 35.30 8.92 27.61
N THR A 316 35.67 8.24 28.69
CA THR A 316 36.84 8.65 29.48
C THR A 316 38.08 8.30 28.69
N GLY A 317 38.82 9.32 28.25
CA GLY A 317 40.07 9.13 27.56
C GLY A 317 41.02 8.23 28.34
N ASP A 318 41.84 7.50 27.62
CA ASP A 318 42.85 6.59 28.15
C ASP A 318 43.70 7.30 29.24
N PRO A 319 43.69 6.83 30.51
CA PRO A 319 44.44 7.48 31.61
C PRO A 319 45.95 7.51 31.38
N LEU A 320 46.48 6.79 30.36
CA LEU A 320 47.88 6.71 29.98
C LEU A 320 48.33 7.83 29.05
N ALA A 321 47.43 8.59 28.44
CA ALA A 321 47.77 9.60 27.45
C ALA A 321 48.18 10.98 28.02
N GLY A 322 48.09 11.22 29.32
CA GLY A 322 48.60 12.48 29.94
C GLY A 322 47.89 13.76 29.48
N THR A 323 46.83 13.64 28.69
CA THR A 323 45.99 14.76 28.26
C THR A 323 44.68 14.64 29.03
N GLU A 324 44.24 15.68 29.68
CA GLU A 324 42.87 15.76 30.26
C GLU A 324 41.87 15.61 29.10
N ALA A 325 41.45 14.35 28.84
CA ALA A 325 40.42 14.08 27.88
C ALA A 325 39.10 14.56 28.52
N THR A 326 38.71 15.76 28.19
CA THR A 326 37.37 16.27 28.49
C THR A 326 36.38 15.36 27.74
N ALA A 327 35.48 14.71 28.48
CA ALA A 327 34.42 13.92 27.83
C ALA A 327 33.70 14.80 26.80
N PRO A 328 33.30 14.25 25.65
CA PRO A 328 32.57 15.03 24.67
C PRO A 328 31.25 15.52 25.25
N VAL A 329 31.07 16.83 25.25
CA VAL A 329 29.89 17.50 25.75
C VAL A 329 28.92 17.70 24.60
N ILE A 330 27.74 17.14 24.70
CA ILE A 330 26.67 17.40 23.71
C ILE A 330 25.68 18.42 24.25
N THR A 331 25.20 19.29 23.36
CA THR A 331 24.11 20.22 23.66
C THR A 331 22.79 19.53 23.43
N VAL A 332 22.01 19.37 24.49
CA VAL A 332 20.69 18.77 24.52
C VAL A 332 19.63 19.85 24.60
N THR A 333 18.62 19.79 23.76
CA THR A 333 17.47 20.68 23.78
C THR A 333 16.34 20.11 24.66
N ALA A 334 15.46 20.96 25.15
CA ALA A 334 14.27 20.51 25.87
C ALA A 334 13.33 19.68 24.96
N ASN A 335 13.33 19.92 23.64
CA ASN A 335 12.57 19.12 22.69
C ASN A 335 13.16 17.70 22.53
N ASP A 336 14.48 17.53 22.63
CA ASP A 336 15.09 16.18 22.60
C ASP A 336 14.63 15.36 23.81
N ARG A 337 14.55 15.99 24.99
CA ARG A 337 14.01 15.33 26.19
C ARG A 337 12.50 15.04 26.06
N LEU A 338 11.73 15.93 25.44
CA LEU A 338 10.32 15.66 25.15
C LEU A 338 10.18 14.45 24.23
N GLN A 339 10.99 14.34 23.17
CA GLN A 339 10.98 13.17 22.29
C GLN A 339 11.37 11.89 23.04
N ALA A 340 12.36 11.95 23.92
CA ALA A 340 12.74 10.82 24.77
C ALA A 340 11.58 10.40 25.70
N ALA A 341 10.87 11.37 26.30
CA ALA A 341 9.67 11.09 27.08
C ALA A 341 8.61 10.36 26.23
N LEU A 342 8.26 10.90 25.06
CA LEU A 342 7.26 10.28 24.16
C LEU A 342 7.66 8.85 23.77
N LEU A 343 8.94 8.60 23.48
CA LEU A 343 9.45 7.25 23.17
C LEU A 343 9.26 6.28 24.35
N ILE A 344 9.55 6.73 25.57
CA ILE A 344 9.31 5.92 26.77
C ILE A 344 7.82 5.62 26.91
N LEU A 345 6.95 6.64 26.77
CA LEU A 345 5.50 6.47 26.92
C LEU A 345 4.92 5.51 25.89
N GLU A 346 5.34 5.60 24.64
CA GLU A 346 4.95 4.67 23.58
C GLU A 346 5.37 3.23 23.91
N SER A 347 6.60 3.05 24.39
CA SER A 347 7.11 1.73 24.79
C SER A 347 6.38 1.18 26.03
N LEU A 348 5.95 2.02 26.97
CA LEU A 348 5.13 1.60 28.11
C LEU A 348 3.73 1.15 27.68
N GLU A 349 3.10 1.86 26.72
CA GLU A 349 1.81 1.46 26.14
C GLU A 349 1.92 0.13 25.37
N LEU A 350 2.97 -0.04 24.56
CA LEU A 350 3.21 -1.28 23.82
C LEU A 350 3.39 -2.50 24.71
N ASN A 351 3.96 -2.31 25.90
CA ASN A 351 4.16 -3.38 26.89
C ASN A 351 3.01 -3.52 27.90
N ASP A 352 1.96 -2.68 27.81
CA ASP A 352 0.79 -2.71 28.69
C ASP A 352 1.15 -2.64 30.18
N ILE A 353 1.98 -1.62 30.56
CA ILE A 353 2.45 -1.41 31.93
C ILE A 353 2.33 0.06 32.38
N VAL A 354 1.63 0.87 31.65
CA VAL A 354 1.48 2.31 31.97
C VAL A 354 0.87 2.53 33.35
N GLY A 355 -0.14 1.74 33.70
CA GLY A 355 -0.82 1.86 35.00
C GLY A 355 0.06 1.57 36.23
N GLU A 356 1.23 1.00 36.02
CA GLU A 356 2.16 0.62 37.07
C GLU A 356 3.31 1.64 37.23
N VAL A 357 3.43 2.60 36.29
CA VAL A 357 4.48 3.63 36.32
C VAL A 357 3.94 4.92 36.92
N SER A 358 4.55 5.41 37.98
CA SER A 358 4.14 6.63 38.67
C SER A 358 4.83 7.89 38.15
N SER A 359 6.06 7.79 37.65
CA SER A 359 6.76 8.92 37.07
C SER A 359 7.84 8.47 36.08
N VAL A 360 8.11 9.36 35.12
CA VAL A 360 9.18 9.24 34.12
C VAL A 360 10.05 10.48 34.25
N ASN A 361 11.35 10.30 34.44
CA ASN A 361 12.33 11.37 34.56
C ASN A 361 13.21 11.45 33.32
N VAL A 362 13.14 12.56 32.59
CA VAL A 362 13.90 12.83 31.38
C VAL A 362 14.84 14.05 31.55
N THR A 363 15.30 14.28 32.76
CA THR A 363 16.21 15.41 33.06
C THR A 363 17.51 15.29 32.28
N SER A 364 18.02 14.08 32.09
CA SER A 364 19.21 13.79 31.28
C SER A 364 18.88 12.69 30.23
N LEU A 365 19.34 12.86 28.98
CA LEU A 365 19.14 11.88 27.91
C LEU A 365 19.97 10.61 28.08
N PHE A 366 21.03 10.66 28.88
CA PHE A 366 21.91 9.52 29.18
C PHE A 366 21.56 8.82 30.49
N ASN A 367 20.68 9.42 31.28
CA ASN A 367 20.22 8.85 32.54
C ASN A 367 18.70 8.98 32.65
N LEU A 368 18.00 8.38 31.69
CA LEU A 368 16.54 8.26 31.72
C LEU A 368 16.15 7.30 32.83
N GLU A 369 15.14 7.67 33.59
CA GLU A 369 14.68 6.88 34.73
C GLU A 369 13.16 6.84 34.77
N LEU A 370 12.60 5.83 35.39
CA LEU A 370 11.19 5.78 35.76
C LEU A 370 10.98 5.16 37.14
N MET A 371 9.84 5.48 37.76
CA MET A 371 9.42 4.89 39.03
C MET A 371 8.30 3.87 38.76
N TYR A 372 8.57 2.60 39.01
CA TYR A 372 7.62 1.50 38.82
C TYR A 372 6.98 1.09 40.15
N GLY A 373 5.66 1.13 40.22
CA GLY A 373 4.89 0.74 41.41
C GLY A 373 5.25 1.48 42.71
N GLN A 374 5.85 2.64 42.61
CA GLN A 374 6.41 3.40 43.76
C GLN A 374 7.46 2.62 44.57
N ARG A 375 7.93 1.48 44.05
CA ARG A 375 8.86 0.57 44.74
C ARG A 375 10.21 0.49 44.05
N TYR A 376 10.23 0.57 42.74
CA TYR A 376 11.44 0.39 41.95
C TYR A 376 11.78 1.66 41.19
N GLN A 377 12.95 2.22 41.47
CA GLN A 377 13.58 3.22 40.60
C GLN A 377 14.26 2.43 39.47
N VAL A 378 13.78 2.58 38.26
CA VAL A 378 14.31 1.89 37.09
C VAL A 378 15.20 2.83 36.30
N LYS A 379 16.45 2.44 36.09
CA LYS A 379 17.40 3.16 35.24
C LYS A 379 17.33 2.60 33.83
N LEU A 380 16.90 3.44 32.89
CA LEU A 380 16.79 3.10 31.47
C LEU A 380 18.06 3.51 30.67
N GLY A 381 18.86 4.45 31.23
CA GLY A 381 20.04 4.99 30.55
C GLY A 381 19.66 5.90 29.38
N ASP A 382 20.14 5.60 28.21
CA ASP A 382 19.85 6.36 26.98
C ASP A 382 18.56 5.90 26.27
N THR A 383 18.22 6.55 25.14
CA THR A 383 17.03 6.25 24.34
C THR A 383 17.14 5.01 23.44
N SER A 384 18.31 4.35 23.42
CA SER A 384 18.53 3.18 22.57
C SER A 384 17.71 1.96 23.05
N GLN A 385 17.18 1.19 22.13
CA GLN A 385 16.47 -0.08 22.39
C GLN A 385 15.39 0.00 23.49
N MET A 386 14.64 1.10 23.56
CA MET A 386 13.71 1.40 24.67
C MET A 386 12.68 0.27 24.89
N ASP A 387 12.07 -0.26 23.82
CA ASP A 387 11.12 -1.37 23.91
C ASP A 387 11.72 -2.64 24.54
N TYR A 388 12.98 -2.93 24.21
CA TYR A 388 13.71 -4.07 24.79
C TYR A 388 13.97 -3.84 26.27
N LYS A 389 14.46 -2.65 26.68
CA LYS A 389 14.71 -2.27 28.07
C LYS A 389 13.44 -2.36 28.91
N ILE A 390 12.33 -1.83 28.42
CA ILE A 390 11.04 -1.88 29.12
C ILE A 390 10.49 -3.31 29.20
N SER A 391 10.62 -4.11 28.14
CA SER A 391 10.25 -5.53 28.17
C SER A 391 11.09 -6.32 29.18
N MET A 392 12.40 -6.04 29.27
CA MET A 392 13.28 -6.67 30.24
C MET A 392 12.95 -6.23 31.67
N MET A 393 12.68 -4.93 31.88
CA MET A 393 12.18 -4.40 33.15
C MET A 393 10.94 -5.17 33.64
N LYS A 394 9.91 -5.29 32.78
CA LYS A 394 8.68 -6.04 33.09
C LYS A 394 8.96 -7.47 33.52
N LYS A 395 9.83 -8.17 32.79
CA LYS A 395 10.23 -9.55 33.12
C LYS A 395 10.98 -9.64 34.44
N SER A 396 11.88 -8.69 34.70
CA SER A 396 12.69 -8.65 35.92
C SER A 396 11.82 -8.38 37.14
N VAL A 397 10.92 -7.38 37.06
CA VAL A 397 9.99 -7.08 38.15
C VAL A 397 9.08 -8.27 38.48
N ALA A 398 8.64 -9.01 37.46
CA ALA A 398 7.82 -10.22 37.68
C ALA A 398 8.55 -11.35 38.45
N GLN A 399 9.87 -11.29 38.57
CA GLN A 399 10.68 -12.25 39.34
C GLN A 399 10.98 -11.74 40.76
N LEU A 400 10.74 -10.47 41.05
CA LEU A 400 10.95 -9.86 42.36
C LEU A 400 9.72 -10.06 43.25
N ASN A 401 9.95 -10.15 44.58
CA ASN A 401 8.87 -10.30 45.53
C ASN A 401 8.17 -8.96 45.81
N ASP A 402 6.91 -9.00 46.21
CA ASP A 402 6.08 -7.82 46.45
C ASP A 402 6.55 -6.87 47.55
N TYR A 403 7.39 -7.36 48.48
CA TYR A 403 7.96 -6.59 49.58
C TYR A 403 9.32 -5.97 49.24
N GLN A 404 9.92 -6.31 48.11
CA GLN A 404 11.22 -5.75 47.70
C GLN A 404 11.07 -4.34 47.15
N THR A 405 12.03 -3.48 47.54
CA THR A 405 12.20 -2.14 47.00
C THR A 405 13.65 -1.94 46.59
N GLY A 406 13.90 -1.16 45.56
CA GLY A 406 15.27 -1.01 45.12
C GLY A 406 15.44 -0.29 43.79
N ILE A 407 16.65 -0.36 43.28
CA ILE A 407 17.03 0.16 41.98
C ILE A 407 17.17 -1.02 41.01
N LEU A 408 16.45 -0.94 39.89
CA LEU A 408 16.57 -1.88 38.79
C LEU A 408 17.27 -1.20 37.62
N ASP A 409 18.46 -1.62 37.29
CA ASP A 409 19.23 -1.07 36.18
C ASP A 409 19.02 -1.95 34.92
N VAL A 410 18.39 -1.37 33.91
CA VAL A 410 18.19 -1.95 32.58
C VAL A 410 18.83 -1.08 31.49
N SER A 411 19.76 -0.20 31.89
CA SER A 411 20.47 0.68 30.95
C SER A 411 21.44 -0.10 30.05
N PHE A 412 21.88 -1.29 30.51
CA PHE A 412 22.92 -2.13 29.86
C PHE A 412 24.27 -1.41 29.68
N THR A 413 24.48 -0.30 30.39
CA THR A 413 25.73 0.45 30.32
C THR A 413 26.83 -0.27 31.11
N THR A 414 26.49 -0.79 32.30
CA THR A 414 27.44 -1.48 33.19
C THR A 414 27.49 -2.99 32.93
N TRP A 415 26.33 -3.59 32.64
CA TRP A 415 26.15 -5.03 32.42
C TRP A 415 25.44 -5.23 31.09
N PRO A 416 26.15 -5.49 30.02
CA PRO A 416 25.54 -5.71 28.69
C PRO A 416 24.55 -6.89 28.76
N ASP A 417 23.33 -6.64 28.31
CA ASP A 417 22.22 -7.62 28.14
C ASP A 417 21.67 -8.24 29.44
N GLU A 418 22.14 -7.85 30.64
CA GLU A 418 21.65 -8.36 31.92
C GLU A 418 21.10 -7.24 32.81
N PRO A 419 19.82 -7.31 33.25
CA PRO A 419 19.28 -6.39 34.24
C PRO A 419 19.90 -6.62 35.60
N PHE A 420 20.23 -5.52 36.29
CA PHE A 420 20.86 -5.59 37.60
C PHE A 420 19.95 -4.97 38.68
N TYR A 421 19.69 -5.72 39.74
CA TYR A 421 18.86 -5.26 40.84
C TYR A 421 19.68 -4.98 42.09
N THR A 422 19.52 -3.79 42.65
CA THR A 422 20.12 -3.36 43.93
C THR A 422 19.03 -3.10 44.97
N PRO A 423 18.91 -3.90 46.03
CA PRO A 423 17.92 -3.63 47.08
C PRO A 423 18.24 -2.33 47.82
N LEU A 424 17.19 -1.56 48.15
CA LEU A 424 17.30 -0.49 49.12
C LEU A 424 17.19 -1.10 50.51
N ALA A 425 18.14 -0.72 51.40
CA ALA A 425 18.21 -1.20 52.78
C ALA A 425 17.05 -0.66 53.63
#